data_3a00efe1d8f0063f06df09651f1413f7
#
_entry.id   3a00efe1d8f0063f06df09651f1413f7
#
_cell.length_a   1.000
_cell.length_b   1.000
_cell.length_c   1.000
_cell.angle_alpha   90.00
_cell.angle_beta   90.00
_cell.angle_gamma   90.00
#
_symmetry.space_group_name_H-M   'P 1'
#
loop_
_entity.id
_entity.type
_entity.pdbx_description
1 polymer ?
#
loop_
_entity_poly.entity_id
_entity_poly.type
_entity_poly.pdbx_seq_one_letter_code
_entity_poly.pdbx_strand_id
1 'polypeptide(L)'
;TGVQTCALPISSNTPQLDKFSRDLTRLAREGKLDPVIGRSKEVETTIEVLARRKKNNPVLIGEPGVGKTAIVEGLAQRMVQGEVPEVLRDKRLVELNINAMVAGAKYRGEFEERLKQVMDELQAAQSEIILFIDEVHTIVGAGQGGGEGGLDVANVLKPAMARGEMNLIRSEEHTSEL
;
A
#
# COMPACT_ATOMS: atom_id res chain seq x y z
N THR A 1 36.44 12.84 3.23
CA THR A 1 35.61 13.24 2.08
C THR A 1 34.41 12.32 1.93
N GLY A 2 33.60 12.32 2.96
CA GLY A 2 32.33 11.60 2.91
C GLY A 2 31.38 12.33 1.96
N VAL A 3 31.04 11.70 0.87
CA VAL A 3 29.84 12.05 0.17
C VAL A 3 28.70 11.71 1.14
N GLN A 4 28.34 12.66 1.94
CA GLN A 4 27.03 12.62 2.51
C GLN A 4 26.06 12.78 1.34
N THR A 5 25.58 11.65 0.88
CA THR A 5 24.22 11.66 0.38
C THR A 5 23.38 12.06 1.57
N CYS A 6 23.27 13.32 1.84
CA CYS A 6 22.17 13.84 2.55
C CYS A 6 20.96 13.37 1.77
N ALA A 7 20.30 12.35 2.25
CA ALA A 7 18.91 12.24 2.02
C ALA A 7 18.34 13.55 2.54
N LEU A 8 18.35 14.58 1.72
CA LEU A 8 17.47 15.69 1.90
C LEU A 8 16.13 15.05 2.19
N PRO A 9 15.43 15.42 3.26
CA PRO A 9 14.05 15.08 3.35
C PRO A 9 13.49 15.56 2.03
N ILE A 10 13.28 14.61 1.13
CA ILE A 10 12.51 14.87 -0.07
C ILE A 10 11.28 15.48 0.53
N SER A 11 11.07 16.76 0.26
CA SER A 11 9.80 17.40 0.64
C SER A 11 8.78 16.54 -0.03
N SER A 12 8.28 15.56 0.72
CA SER A 12 7.36 14.61 0.15
C SER A 12 6.11 15.41 -0.15
N ASN A 13 5.67 15.36 -1.38
CA ASN A 13 4.39 15.95 -1.76
C ASN A 13 3.22 15.22 -1.09
N THR A 14 3.53 14.32 -0.16
CA THR A 14 2.56 13.43 0.51
C THR A 14 2.78 13.38 2.03
N PRO A 15 2.69 14.52 2.76
CA PRO A 15 2.98 14.54 4.20
C PRO A 15 2.00 13.71 5.03
N GLN A 16 0.72 13.67 4.68
CA GLN A 16 -0.26 12.86 5.41
C GLN A 16 -0.08 11.38 5.14
N LEU A 17 0.20 11.00 3.90
CA LEU A 17 0.52 9.62 3.56
C LEU A 17 1.76 9.15 4.32
N ASP A 18 2.83 9.92 4.33
CA ASP A 18 4.07 9.56 5.01
C ASP A 18 3.89 9.39 6.53
N LYS A 19 2.98 10.13 7.13
CA LYS A 19 2.67 10.04 8.55
C LYS A 19 2.05 8.70 8.94
N PHE A 20 1.21 8.13 8.09
CA PHE A 20 0.46 6.90 8.36
C PHE A 20 0.92 5.72 7.50
N SER A 21 2.06 5.82 6.87
CA SER A 21 2.57 4.80 5.97
C SER A 21 4.03 4.47 6.22
N ARG A 22 4.44 3.33 5.67
CA ARG A 22 5.82 2.86 5.67
C ARG A 22 6.30 2.76 4.22
N ASP A 23 7.33 3.49 3.86
CA ASP A 23 7.92 3.44 2.53
C ASP A 23 8.81 2.21 2.38
N LEU A 24 8.29 1.18 1.72
CA LEU A 24 8.98 -0.09 1.54
C LEU A 24 10.17 0.02 0.57
N THR A 25 10.07 0.84 -0.45
CA THR A 25 11.19 1.06 -1.38
C THR A 25 12.36 1.77 -0.71
N ARG A 26 12.09 2.71 0.16
CA ARG A 26 13.11 3.34 0.98
C ARG A 26 13.79 2.34 1.92
N LEU A 27 13.01 1.53 2.62
CA LEU A 27 13.54 0.48 3.51
C LEU A 27 14.37 -0.54 2.74
N ALA A 28 13.96 -0.90 1.52
CA ALA A 28 14.73 -1.78 0.66
C ALA A 28 16.09 -1.18 0.25
N ARG A 29 16.13 0.11 -0.08
CA ARG A 29 17.38 0.82 -0.39
C ARG A 29 18.34 0.87 0.81
N GLU A 30 17.78 1.02 2.00
CA GLU A 30 18.55 1.06 3.24
C GLU A 30 18.95 -0.35 3.75
N GLY A 31 18.54 -1.40 3.05
CA GLY A 31 18.82 -2.79 3.44
C GLY A 31 18.13 -3.24 4.73
N LYS A 32 17.01 -2.60 5.08
CA LYS A 32 16.26 -2.87 6.31
C LYS A 32 15.17 -3.91 6.17
N LEU A 33 14.93 -4.41 4.96
CA LEU A 33 13.98 -5.48 4.72
C LEU A 33 14.68 -6.83 4.74
N ASP A 34 14.01 -7.82 5.32
CA ASP A 34 14.48 -9.19 5.32
C ASP A 34 14.45 -9.80 3.91
N PRO A 35 15.39 -10.67 3.56
CA PRO A 35 15.35 -11.36 2.28
C PRO A 35 14.12 -12.26 2.18
N VAL A 36 13.43 -12.19 1.05
CA VAL A 36 12.24 -12.99 0.79
C VAL A 36 12.65 -14.27 0.07
N ILE A 37 12.36 -15.39 0.70
CA ILE A 37 12.73 -16.73 0.22
C ILE A 37 11.47 -17.49 -0.18
N GLY A 38 11.48 -18.13 -1.35
CA GLY A 38 10.42 -19.02 -1.79
C GLY A 38 9.16 -18.34 -2.32
N ARG A 39 9.20 -17.03 -2.55
CA ARG A 39 8.04 -16.24 -3.02
C ARG A 39 8.25 -15.59 -4.39
N SER A 40 9.26 -15.99 -5.14
CA SER A 40 9.60 -15.38 -6.41
C SER A 40 8.47 -15.40 -7.43
N LYS A 41 7.73 -16.49 -7.48
CA LYS A 41 6.61 -16.67 -8.41
C LYS A 41 5.46 -15.70 -8.11
N GLU A 42 5.10 -15.56 -6.85
CA GLU A 42 4.04 -14.66 -6.41
C GLU A 42 4.43 -13.21 -6.64
N VAL A 43 5.69 -12.85 -6.40
CA VAL A 43 6.24 -11.52 -6.68
C VAL A 43 6.19 -11.22 -8.18
N GLU A 44 6.60 -12.15 -9.03
CA GLU A 44 6.52 -12.00 -10.49
C GLU A 44 5.09 -11.80 -10.98
N THR A 45 4.15 -12.59 -10.48
CA THR A 45 2.73 -12.46 -10.84
C THR A 45 2.19 -11.09 -10.43
N THR A 46 2.55 -10.62 -9.25
CA THR A 46 2.17 -9.27 -8.77
C THR A 46 2.74 -8.19 -9.68
N ILE A 47 3.98 -8.31 -10.10
CA ILE A 47 4.63 -7.38 -11.04
C ILE A 47 3.89 -7.37 -12.39
N GLU A 48 3.56 -8.53 -12.92
CA GLU A 48 2.83 -8.64 -14.18
C GLU A 48 1.47 -7.96 -14.14
N VAL A 49 0.74 -8.13 -13.05
CA VAL A 49 -0.57 -7.47 -12.87
C VAL A 49 -0.41 -5.97 -12.77
N LEU A 50 0.54 -5.48 -11.98
CA LEU A 50 0.81 -4.05 -11.83
C LEU A 50 1.23 -3.38 -13.16
N ALA A 51 1.92 -4.10 -14.02
CA ALA A 51 2.38 -3.60 -15.31
C ALA A 51 1.28 -3.52 -16.38
N ARG A 52 0.09 -4.05 -16.12
CA ARG A 52 -1.04 -3.99 -17.06
C ARG A 52 -1.56 -2.57 -17.19
N ARG A 53 -2.10 -2.25 -18.36
CA ARG A 53 -2.75 -0.95 -18.60
C ARG A 53 -4.12 -0.82 -17.93
N LYS A 54 -4.81 -1.94 -17.78
CA LYS A 54 -6.13 -2.04 -17.14
C LYS A 54 -6.13 -3.21 -16.17
N LYS A 55 -6.99 -3.15 -15.16
CA LYS A 55 -7.08 -4.18 -14.11
C LYS A 55 -5.71 -4.46 -13.47
N ASN A 56 -5.04 -3.37 -13.12
CA ASN A 56 -3.67 -3.37 -12.60
C ASN A 56 -3.59 -3.32 -11.07
N ASN A 57 -4.66 -3.70 -10.39
CA ASN A 57 -4.74 -3.72 -8.92
C ASN A 57 -4.76 -5.17 -8.42
N PRO A 58 -3.61 -5.77 -8.07
CA PRO A 58 -3.57 -7.13 -7.57
C PRO A 58 -4.18 -7.26 -6.18
N VAL A 59 -4.78 -8.41 -5.92
CA VAL A 59 -5.27 -8.80 -4.60
C VAL A 59 -4.50 -10.02 -4.14
N LEU A 60 -3.84 -9.93 -2.99
CA LEU A 60 -3.16 -11.05 -2.35
C LEU A 60 -4.15 -11.75 -1.42
N ILE A 61 -4.50 -12.97 -1.75
CA ILE A 61 -5.44 -13.77 -0.99
C ILE A 61 -4.67 -14.88 -0.27
N GLY A 62 -4.97 -15.07 1.00
CA GLY A 62 -4.36 -16.14 1.78
C GLY A 62 -4.75 -16.07 3.25
N GLU A 63 -4.43 -17.12 3.97
CA GLU A 63 -4.62 -17.17 5.42
C GLU A 63 -3.70 -16.17 6.14
N PRO A 64 -4.05 -15.76 7.36
CA PRO A 64 -3.16 -14.94 8.19
C PRO A 64 -1.80 -15.63 8.39
N GLY A 65 -0.73 -14.88 8.24
CA GLY A 65 0.62 -15.39 8.47
C GLY A 65 1.25 -16.20 7.33
N VAL A 66 0.59 -16.32 6.16
CA VAL A 66 1.17 -17.02 4.99
C VAL A 66 2.25 -16.22 4.26
N GLY A 67 2.54 -14.99 4.69
CA GLY A 67 3.59 -14.16 4.13
C GLY A 67 3.14 -13.23 2.99
N LYS A 68 1.90 -12.77 3.00
CA LYS A 68 1.40 -11.77 2.04
C LYS A 68 2.23 -10.48 2.07
N THR A 69 2.57 -10.00 3.25
CA THR A 69 3.45 -8.84 3.43
C THR A 69 4.85 -9.11 2.87
N ALA A 70 5.37 -10.32 3.03
CA ALA A 70 6.67 -10.71 2.49
C ALA A 70 6.70 -10.62 0.95
N ILE A 71 5.60 -10.92 0.27
CA ILE A 71 5.49 -10.75 -1.19
C ILE A 71 5.68 -9.29 -1.58
N VAL A 72 5.05 -8.37 -0.86
CA VAL A 72 5.15 -6.94 -1.11
C VAL A 72 6.54 -6.39 -0.78
N GLU A 73 7.16 -6.87 0.28
CA GLU A 73 8.56 -6.55 0.60
C GLU A 73 9.52 -7.05 -0.47
N GLY A 74 9.30 -8.25 -1.01
CA GLY A 74 10.06 -8.79 -2.14
C GLY A 74 9.89 -7.96 -3.41
N LEU A 75 8.68 -7.46 -3.66
CA LEU A 75 8.42 -6.53 -4.75
C LEU A 75 9.23 -5.23 -4.58
N ALA A 76 9.25 -4.66 -3.39
CA ALA A 76 10.03 -3.46 -3.09
C ALA A 76 11.53 -3.67 -3.35
N GLN A 77 12.07 -4.81 -2.95
CA GLN A 77 13.48 -5.17 -3.20
C GLN A 77 13.78 -5.27 -4.69
N ARG A 78 12.92 -5.89 -5.49
CA ARG A 78 13.07 -5.97 -6.94
C ARG A 78 12.98 -4.61 -7.62
N MET A 79 12.08 -3.74 -7.16
CA MET A 79 11.98 -2.37 -7.67
C MET A 79 13.26 -1.58 -7.47
N VAL A 80 13.87 -1.69 -6.31
CA VAL A 80 15.15 -1.03 -5.97
C VAL A 80 16.31 -1.61 -6.78
N GLN A 81 16.30 -2.91 -7.05
CA GLN A 81 17.32 -3.58 -7.85
C GLN A 81 17.16 -3.36 -9.36
N GLY A 82 16.06 -2.75 -9.78
CA GLY A 82 15.75 -2.53 -11.18
C GLY A 82 15.25 -3.76 -11.94
N GLU A 83 14.89 -4.83 -11.23
CA GLU A 83 14.39 -6.10 -11.79
C GLU A 83 12.87 -6.08 -12.05
N VAL A 84 12.35 -4.95 -12.46
CA VAL A 84 10.94 -4.75 -12.78
C VAL A 84 10.80 -4.04 -14.12
N PRO A 85 9.64 -4.15 -14.81
CA PRO A 85 9.38 -3.38 -16.01
C PRO A 85 9.58 -1.87 -15.80
N GLU A 86 9.96 -1.16 -16.84
CA GLU A 86 10.27 0.28 -16.79
C GLU A 86 9.15 1.11 -16.17
N VAL A 87 7.90 0.72 -16.40
CA VAL A 87 6.73 1.40 -15.83
C VAL A 87 6.67 1.38 -14.30
N LEU A 88 7.39 0.46 -13.65
CA LEU A 88 7.41 0.32 -12.20
C LEU A 88 8.73 0.78 -11.55
N ARG A 89 9.78 1.06 -12.34
CA ARG A 89 11.12 1.36 -11.81
C ARG A 89 11.19 2.60 -10.96
N ASP A 90 10.49 3.66 -11.34
CA ASP A 90 10.57 4.96 -10.69
C ASP A 90 9.44 5.19 -9.68
N LYS A 91 8.69 4.14 -9.37
CA LYS A 91 7.59 4.22 -8.42
C LYS A 91 8.05 3.94 -6.98
N ARG A 92 7.34 4.53 -6.04
CA ARG A 92 7.46 4.23 -4.60
C ARG A 92 6.40 3.22 -4.21
N LEU A 93 6.80 2.19 -3.49
CA LEU A 93 5.89 1.24 -2.86
C LEU A 93 5.70 1.60 -1.39
N VAL A 94 4.49 1.94 -1.02
CA VAL A 94 4.14 2.45 0.29
C VAL A 94 3.06 1.57 0.93
N GLU A 95 3.29 1.13 2.15
CA GLU A 95 2.31 0.39 2.95
C GLU A 95 1.54 1.34 3.85
N LEU A 96 0.24 1.47 3.63
CA LEU A 96 -0.64 2.29 4.46
C LEU A 96 -1.08 1.53 5.70
N ASN A 97 -0.85 2.11 6.87
CA ASN A 97 -1.30 1.56 8.14
C ASN A 97 -2.64 2.20 8.55
N ILE A 98 -3.72 1.54 8.19
CA ILE A 98 -5.06 2.03 8.49
C ILE A 98 -5.37 1.97 9.99
N ASN A 99 -4.86 0.96 10.69
CA ASN A 99 -5.03 0.84 12.13
C ASN A 99 -4.44 2.05 12.87
N ALA A 100 -3.29 2.56 12.43
CA ALA A 100 -2.70 3.77 12.99
C ALA A 100 -3.55 5.02 12.73
N MET A 101 -4.21 5.09 11.58
CA MET A 101 -5.13 6.18 11.26
C MET A 101 -6.37 6.15 12.15
N VAL A 102 -6.94 4.98 12.40
CA VAL A 102 -8.10 4.80 13.27
C VAL A 102 -7.73 5.08 14.73
N ALA A 103 -6.61 4.54 15.21
CA ALA A 103 -6.15 4.71 16.59
C ALA A 103 -5.84 6.17 16.94
N GLY A 104 -5.36 6.95 16.00
CA GLY A 104 -5.09 8.38 16.17
C GLY A 104 -6.31 9.28 16.02
N ALA A 105 -7.44 8.76 15.57
CA ALA A 105 -8.67 9.51 15.37
C ALA A 105 -9.52 9.50 16.65
N LYS A 106 -9.99 10.67 17.07
CA LYS A 106 -10.85 10.82 18.25
C LYS A 106 -12.29 10.45 17.96
N TYR A 107 -12.71 10.61 16.71
CA TYR A 107 -14.06 10.32 16.24
C TYR A 107 -14.02 9.90 14.77
N ARG A 108 -15.09 9.29 14.31
CA ARG A 108 -15.21 8.71 12.96
C ARG A 108 -14.94 9.73 11.83
N GLY A 109 -15.47 10.95 11.97
CA GLY A 109 -15.29 12.00 10.96
C GLY A 109 -13.83 12.42 10.80
N GLU A 110 -13.03 12.37 11.85
CA GLU A 110 -11.59 12.66 11.80
C GLU A 110 -10.84 11.59 10.99
N PHE A 111 -11.20 10.32 11.16
CA PHE A 111 -10.63 9.24 10.35
C PHE A 111 -10.98 9.38 8.87
N GLU A 112 -12.24 9.66 8.54
CA GLU A 112 -12.69 9.89 7.16
C GLU A 112 -11.97 11.06 6.51
N GLU A 113 -11.77 12.14 7.23
CA GLU A 113 -11.03 13.31 6.77
C GLU A 113 -9.57 12.98 6.50
N ARG A 114 -8.92 12.24 7.40
CA ARG A 114 -7.53 11.78 7.20
C ARG A 114 -7.40 10.89 5.97
N LEU A 115 -8.32 9.94 5.82
CA LEU A 115 -8.32 9.05 4.65
C LEU A 115 -8.51 9.85 3.36
N LYS A 116 -9.42 10.83 3.36
CA LYS A 116 -9.62 11.71 2.21
C LYS A 116 -8.36 12.50 1.86
N GLN A 117 -7.68 13.06 2.85
CA GLN A 117 -6.42 13.79 2.64
C GLN A 117 -5.35 12.89 2.03
N VAL A 118 -5.21 11.66 2.53
CA VAL A 118 -4.29 10.67 1.97
C VAL A 118 -4.65 10.33 0.53
N MET A 119 -5.93 10.16 0.23
CA MET A 119 -6.40 9.88 -1.12
C MET A 119 -6.15 11.04 -2.09
N ASP A 120 -6.34 12.27 -1.65
CA ASP A 120 -6.06 13.46 -2.46
C ASP A 120 -4.56 13.57 -2.77
N GLU A 121 -3.69 13.28 -1.81
CA GLU A 121 -2.25 13.22 -2.01
C GLU A 121 -1.84 12.11 -2.99
N LEU A 122 -2.46 10.94 -2.88
CA LEU A 122 -2.24 9.83 -3.81
C LEU A 122 -2.68 10.16 -5.23
N GLN A 123 -3.80 10.87 -5.40
CA GLN A 123 -4.25 11.31 -6.71
C GLN A 123 -3.29 12.32 -7.34
N ALA A 124 -2.73 13.22 -6.55
CA ALA A 124 -1.73 14.18 -7.02
C ALA A 124 -0.42 13.49 -7.44
N ALA A 125 -0.08 12.36 -6.83
CA ALA A 125 1.14 11.58 -7.10
C ALA A 125 0.86 10.25 -7.82
N GLN A 126 -0.25 10.15 -8.54
CA GLN A 126 -0.79 8.88 -9.05
C GLN A 126 0.14 8.09 -9.98
N SER A 127 1.08 8.73 -10.65
CA SER A 127 2.05 8.05 -11.51
C SER A 127 3.29 7.54 -10.77
N GLU A 128 3.46 7.92 -9.50
CA GLU A 128 4.71 7.71 -8.75
C GLU A 128 4.57 6.74 -7.58
N ILE A 129 3.36 6.44 -7.13
CA ILE A 129 3.12 5.66 -5.91
C ILE A 129 2.28 4.42 -6.19
N ILE A 130 2.76 3.28 -5.67
CA ILE A 130 2.00 2.05 -5.53
C ILE A 130 1.63 1.91 -4.06
N LEU A 131 0.34 1.86 -3.76
CA LEU A 131 -0.16 1.73 -2.40
C LEU A 131 -0.41 0.27 -2.06
N PHE A 132 0.07 -0.17 -0.90
CA PHE A 132 -0.27 -1.46 -0.32
C PHE A 132 -1.13 -1.26 0.93
N ILE A 133 -2.25 -1.96 1.00
CA ILE A 133 -3.13 -1.97 2.17
C ILE A 133 -3.31 -3.42 2.61
N ASP A 134 -2.83 -3.70 3.83
CA ASP A 134 -2.98 -5.01 4.44
C ASP A 134 -4.30 -5.10 5.21
N GLU A 135 -4.96 -6.25 5.10
CA GLU A 135 -6.18 -6.59 5.84
C GLU A 135 -7.30 -5.54 5.75
N VAL A 136 -7.69 -5.19 4.53
CA VAL A 136 -8.74 -4.18 4.27
C VAL A 136 -10.06 -4.50 5.00
N HIS A 137 -10.35 -5.78 5.24
CA HIS A 137 -11.58 -6.22 5.90
C HIS A 137 -11.62 -5.92 7.41
N THR A 138 -10.46 -5.78 8.08
CA THR A 138 -10.42 -5.45 9.53
C THR A 138 -11.02 -4.09 9.84
N ILE A 139 -11.17 -3.24 8.86
CA ILE A 139 -11.69 -1.89 9.00
C ILE A 139 -13.21 -1.88 9.13
N VAL A 140 -13.89 -2.87 8.59
CA VAL A 140 -15.34 -3.03 8.70
C VAL A 140 -15.79 -3.28 10.14
N GLY A 141 -14.90 -3.87 10.98
CA GLY A 141 -15.19 -4.18 12.38
C GLY A 141 -14.85 -3.08 13.38
N ALA A 142 -14.00 -2.12 13.05
CA ALA A 142 -13.54 -1.08 13.97
C ALA A 142 -14.59 0.01 14.26
N GLY A 143 -15.72 0.00 13.56
CA GLY A 143 -16.83 0.95 13.71
C GLY A 143 -18.07 0.39 14.40
N GLN A 144 -17.97 -0.68 15.19
CA GLN A 144 -19.10 -1.22 15.93
C GLN A 144 -19.44 -0.38 17.17
N GLY A 145 -19.98 0.79 16.91
CA GLY A 145 -20.79 1.55 17.83
C GLY A 145 -22.13 1.85 17.15
N GLY A 146 -23.04 0.90 17.18
CA GLY A 146 -24.45 1.03 16.89
C GLY A 146 -24.88 2.01 15.78
N GLY A 147 -24.92 1.55 14.53
CA GLY A 147 -25.46 2.29 13.41
C GLY A 147 -24.98 1.73 12.07
N GLU A 148 -25.88 1.42 11.19
CA GLU A 148 -25.65 1.03 9.80
C GLU A 148 -24.67 1.99 9.11
N GLY A 149 -23.46 1.56 8.87
CA GLY A 149 -22.46 2.33 8.15
C GLY A 149 -21.05 2.07 8.67
N GLY A 150 -20.60 0.83 8.58
CA GLY A 150 -19.17 0.54 8.67
C GLY A 150 -18.44 1.39 7.65
N LEU A 151 -17.39 2.08 8.07
CA LEU A 151 -16.47 2.77 7.16
C LEU A 151 -15.92 1.74 6.19
N ASP A 152 -16.52 1.69 5.02
CA ASP A 152 -16.04 0.85 3.97
C ASP A 152 -14.94 1.61 3.22
N VAL A 153 -13.69 1.42 3.67
CA VAL A 153 -12.51 1.96 2.98
C VAL A 153 -12.51 1.52 1.52
N ALA A 154 -13.05 0.34 1.22
CA ALA A 154 -13.23 -0.12 -0.14
C ALA A 154 -14.13 0.82 -0.96
N ASN A 155 -15.20 1.36 -0.37
CA ASN A 155 -16.07 2.32 -1.06
C ASN A 155 -15.40 3.66 -1.34
N VAL A 156 -14.49 4.11 -0.49
CA VAL A 156 -13.69 5.32 -0.74
C VAL A 156 -12.67 5.09 -1.85
N LEU A 157 -12.10 3.89 -1.92
CA LEU A 157 -11.07 3.53 -2.89
C LEU A 157 -11.64 3.14 -4.26
N LYS A 158 -12.84 2.59 -4.33
CA LYS A 158 -13.45 2.11 -5.58
C LYS A 158 -13.47 3.13 -6.72
N PRO A 159 -13.85 4.39 -6.54
CA PRO A 159 -13.86 5.35 -7.63
C PRO A 159 -12.47 5.59 -8.24
N ALA A 160 -11.44 5.70 -7.42
CA ALA A 160 -10.07 5.89 -7.88
C ALA A 160 -9.51 4.65 -8.57
N MET A 161 -9.86 3.47 -8.09
CA MET A 161 -9.48 2.19 -8.70
C MET A 161 -10.16 1.96 -10.05
N ALA A 162 -11.44 2.29 -10.16
CA ALA A 162 -12.22 2.11 -11.38
C ALA A 162 -11.71 2.99 -12.54
N ARG A 163 -11.19 4.17 -12.22
CA ARG A 163 -10.60 5.08 -13.20
C ARG A 163 -9.20 4.69 -13.66
N GLY A 164 -8.58 3.69 -13.02
CA GLY A 164 -7.20 3.28 -13.32
C GLY A 164 -6.15 4.31 -12.92
N GLU A 165 -6.54 5.28 -12.11
CA GLU A 165 -5.69 6.40 -11.69
C GLU A 165 -4.72 6.02 -10.56
N MET A 166 -4.87 4.84 -9.99
CA MET A 166 -4.10 4.42 -8.83
C MET A 166 -3.70 2.95 -8.93
N ASN A 167 -2.45 2.66 -8.61
CA ASN A 167 -1.97 1.30 -8.41
C ASN A 167 -2.12 0.92 -6.93
N LEU A 168 -2.99 -0.04 -6.67
CA LEU A 168 -3.30 -0.50 -5.33
C LEU A 168 -3.11 -2.01 -5.21
N ILE A 169 -2.33 -2.43 -4.23
CA ILE A 169 -2.21 -3.83 -3.81
C ILE A 169 -3.02 -3.99 -2.54
N ARG A 170 -3.95 -4.94 -2.54
CA ARG A 170 -4.74 -5.28 -1.35
C ARG A 170 -4.38 -6.67 -0.87
N SER A 171 -4.44 -6.89 0.42
CA SER A 171 -4.45 -8.23 0.97
C SER A 171 -5.82 -8.53 1.59
N GLU A 172 -6.28 -9.75 1.41
CA GLU A 172 -7.53 -10.25 1.97
C GLU A 172 -7.30 -11.63 2.58
N GLU A 173 -7.96 -11.89 3.69
CA GLU A 173 -7.99 -13.23 4.25
C GLU A 173 -8.95 -14.10 3.46
N HIS A 174 -8.54 -15.33 3.19
CA HIS A 174 -9.45 -16.34 2.66
C HIS A 174 -10.21 -16.95 3.83
N THR A 175 -11.39 -16.43 4.13
CA THR A 175 -12.36 -17.12 4.94
C THR A 175 -13.04 -18.15 4.05
N SER A 176 -12.63 -19.41 4.15
CA SER A 176 -13.41 -20.49 3.61
C SER A 176 -14.67 -20.62 4.46
N GLU A 177 -15.74 -19.95 4.07
CA GLU A 177 -17.06 -20.35 4.51
C GLU A 177 -17.38 -21.68 3.82
N LEU A 178 -17.32 -22.77 4.60
CA LEU A 178 -17.96 -24.02 4.28
C LEU A 178 -19.44 -23.90 4.61
#